data_7070d85c95add6ff5949cde28223c490
#
_entry.id   7070d85c95add6ff5949cde28223c490
#
_cell.length_a   1.000
_cell.length_b   1.000
_cell.length_c   1.000
_cell.angle_alpha   90.00
_cell.angle_beta   90.00
_cell.angle_gamma   90.00
#
_symmetry.space_group_name_H-M   'P 1'
#
loop_
_entity.id
_entity.type
_entity.pdbx_description
1 polymer ?
#
loop_
_entity_poly.entity_id
_entity_poly.type
_entity_poly.pdbx_seq_one_letter_code
_entity_poly.pdbx_strand_id
1 'polypeptide(L)'
;HAEKITGPFAYPTGLLDAPATLTTPLGRDARIGKPRIVLESTRLEDLAAMTGATRLSEGDGVFRRDTLCLTGTTHGKPMIVWFIATDSDFVTEAQLEWAGERTVPEICRRLDAEHLPVQIGRIGLGMESALVNELLGRASYKDEAGWHYWFSQRFLRNKRGLQELELNWLAVHYDDDGLVDKTFSSQVTNL
;
A
#
# COMPACT_ATOMS: atom_id res chain seq x y z
N HIS A 1 16.66 -23.21 4.68
CA HIS A 1 15.65 -22.61 5.55
C HIS A 1 14.88 -21.53 4.80
N ALA A 2 13.57 -21.49 5.00
CA ALA A 2 12.75 -20.41 4.46
C ALA A 2 13.09 -19.09 5.16
N GLU A 3 13.28 -18.05 4.38
CA GLU A 3 13.49 -16.70 4.89
C GLU A 3 12.22 -16.25 5.64
N LYS A 4 12.40 -15.55 6.75
CA LYS A 4 11.29 -15.00 7.53
C LYS A 4 11.02 -13.55 7.12
N ILE A 5 9.75 -13.23 6.89
CA ILE A 5 9.33 -11.85 6.71
C ILE A 5 9.38 -11.18 8.08
N THR A 6 10.08 -10.06 8.21
CA THR A 6 10.28 -9.36 9.48
C THR A 6 9.51 -8.05 9.59
N GLY A 7 8.99 -7.53 8.48
CA GLY A 7 8.27 -6.27 8.43
C GLY A 7 7.93 -5.87 7.01
N PRO A 8 7.40 -4.65 6.83
CA PRO A 8 7.15 -4.10 5.49
C PRO A 8 8.40 -4.13 4.62
N PHE A 9 8.21 -4.32 3.31
CA PHE A 9 9.33 -4.25 2.38
C PHE A 9 9.88 -2.82 2.27
N ALA A 10 11.12 -2.69 1.81
CA ALA A 10 11.75 -1.39 1.61
C ALA A 10 10.97 -0.57 0.59
N TYR A 11 10.99 0.75 0.74
CA TYR A 11 10.33 1.64 -0.20
C TYR A 11 10.78 1.38 -1.64
N PRO A 12 9.85 1.49 -2.60
CA PRO A 12 10.22 1.42 -4.01
C PRO A 12 11.36 2.40 -4.31
N THR A 13 12.40 1.92 -4.99
CA THR A 13 13.68 2.65 -5.10
C THR A 13 13.60 3.98 -5.86
N GLY A 14 12.67 4.10 -6.81
CA GLY A 14 12.49 5.32 -7.61
C GLY A 14 11.39 6.24 -7.11
N LEU A 15 10.92 6.06 -5.89
CA LEU A 15 9.76 6.81 -5.37
C LEU A 15 9.93 8.32 -5.48
N LEU A 16 11.10 8.85 -5.12
CA LEU A 16 11.39 10.28 -5.15
C LEU A 16 11.79 10.79 -6.53
N ASP A 17 12.09 9.90 -7.48
CA ASP A 17 12.48 10.26 -8.83
C ASP A 17 11.29 10.29 -9.80
N ALA A 18 10.18 9.69 -9.42
CA ALA A 18 9.01 9.62 -10.27
C ALA A 18 8.42 11.02 -10.51
N PRO A 19 8.14 11.41 -11.77
CA PRO A 19 7.52 12.70 -12.06
C PRO A 19 6.04 12.69 -11.69
N ALA A 20 5.54 13.81 -11.17
CA ALA A 20 4.12 14.01 -10.89
C ALA A 20 3.38 14.34 -12.18
N THR A 21 2.81 13.33 -12.82
CA THR A 21 2.11 13.48 -14.09
C THR A 21 0.59 13.47 -13.96
N LEU A 22 0.07 13.17 -12.79
CA LEU A 22 -1.36 13.05 -12.54
C LEU A 22 -1.82 14.10 -11.53
N THR A 23 -3.08 14.51 -11.65
CA THR A 23 -3.74 15.39 -10.68
C THR A 23 -4.79 14.65 -9.85
N THR A 24 -5.16 13.44 -10.28
CA THR A 24 -6.08 12.56 -9.54
C THR A 24 -5.29 11.42 -8.93
N PRO A 25 -5.34 11.23 -7.61
CA PRO A 25 -4.62 10.14 -6.96
C PRO A 25 -5.24 8.79 -7.33
N LEU A 26 -4.40 7.84 -7.76
CA LEU A 26 -4.82 6.48 -8.11
C LEU A 26 -4.54 5.48 -6.98
N GLY A 27 -3.69 5.82 -6.03
CA GLY A 27 -3.31 4.98 -4.89
C GLY A 27 -3.88 5.45 -3.55
N ARG A 28 -4.99 6.18 -3.55
CA ARG A 28 -5.57 6.71 -2.32
C ARG A 28 -6.30 5.65 -1.49
N ASP A 29 -6.93 4.69 -2.15
CA ASP A 29 -7.76 3.69 -1.50
C ASP A 29 -7.12 2.31 -1.54
N ALA A 30 -7.31 1.55 -0.47
CA ALA A 30 -7.11 0.11 -0.47
C ALA A 30 -8.44 -0.55 -0.10
N ARG A 31 -8.59 -1.83 -0.45
CA ARG A 31 -9.76 -2.62 -0.08
C ARG A 31 -9.36 -3.94 0.53
N ILE A 32 -10.06 -4.31 1.60
CA ILE A 32 -10.00 -5.66 2.18
C ILE A 32 -11.41 -6.23 2.11
N GLY A 33 -11.75 -6.81 0.95
CA GLY A 33 -13.12 -7.15 0.60
C GLY A 33 -13.93 -5.88 0.30
N LYS A 34 -15.06 -5.69 0.98
CA LYS A 34 -15.90 -4.50 0.82
C LYS A 34 -15.35 -3.25 1.52
N PRO A 35 -14.81 -3.34 2.76
CA PRO A 35 -14.30 -2.16 3.44
C PRO A 35 -13.20 -1.44 2.65
N ARG A 36 -13.30 -0.11 2.62
CA ARG A 36 -12.30 0.77 2.02
C ARG A 36 -11.41 1.35 3.11
N ILE A 37 -10.12 1.30 2.87
CA ILE A 37 -9.12 1.98 3.68
C ILE A 37 -8.64 3.17 2.86
N VAL A 38 -8.89 4.38 3.34
CA VAL A 38 -8.55 5.61 2.64
C VAL A 38 -7.35 6.25 3.33
N LEU A 39 -6.26 6.41 2.58
CA LEU A 39 -5.04 7.01 3.12
C LEU A 39 -5.32 8.42 3.64
N GLU A 40 -4.78 8.74 4.80
CA GLU A 40 -4.97 9.98 5.57
C GLU A 40 -6.40 10.19 6.13
N SER A 41 -7.28 9.20 5.98
CA SER A 41 -8.66 9.28 6.50
C SER A 41 -9.00 8.12 7.42
N THR A 42 -8.56 6.92 7.13
CA THR A 42 -8.82 5.74 7.95
C THR A 42 -7.82 5.67 9.10
N ARG A 43 -8.32 5.51 10.33
CA ARG A 43 -7.45 5.33 11.50
C ARG A 43 -6.95 3.90 11.58
N LEU A 44 -5.68 3.76 11.91
CA LEU A 44 -5.06 2.44 12.12
C LEU A 44 -5.76 1.67 13.25
N GLU A 45 -6.16 2.37 14.31
CA GLU A 45 -6.89 1.79 15.43
C GLU A 45 -8.23 1.17 14.99
N ASP A 46 -8.97 1.86 14.12
CA ASP A 46 -10.25 1.35 13.60
C ASP A 46 -10.03 0.12 12.72
N LEU A 47 -8.98 0.13 11.92
CA LEU A 47 -8.62 -1.02 11.11
C LEU A 47 -8.20 -2.20 11.97
N ALA A 48 -7.45 -1.96 13.04
CA ALA A 48 -7.08 -3.00 14.01
C ALA A 48 -8.33 -3.62 14.66
N ALA A 49 -9.28 -2.78 15.09
CA ALA A 49 -10.52 -3.27 15.68
C ALA A 49 -11.35 -4.10 14.70
N MET A 50 -11.46 -3.66 13.45
CA MET A 50 -12.22 -4.35 12.42
C MET A 50 -11.65 -5.72 12.06
N THR A 51 -10.32 -5.85 12.04
CA THR A 51 -9.63 -7.07 11.59
C THR A 51 -9.17 -7.97 12.72
N GLY A 52 -9.09 -7.46 13.96
CA GLY A 52 -8.51 -8.16 15.09
C GLY A 52 -6.98 -8.18 15.07
N ALA A 53 -6.34 -7.41 14.17
CA ALA A 53 -4.90 -7.34 14.09
C ALA A 53 -4.29 -6.59 15.28
N THR A 54 -3.07 -6.96 15.63
CA THR A 54 -2.30 -6.32 16.70
C THR A 54 -1.46 -5.17 16.12
N ARG A 55 -1.60 -3.99 16.71
CA ARG A 55 -0.79 -2.83 16.33
C ARG A 55 0.64 -3.01 16.82
N LEU A 56 1.59 -2.83 15.92
CA LEU A 56 3.02 -2.85 16.21
C LEU A 56 3.57 -1.43 16.10
N SER A 57 4.49 -1.06 16.99
CA SER A 57 5.14 0.26 16.98
C SER A 57 6.64 0.09 16.88
N GLU A 58 7.27 0.84 15.97
CA GLU A 58 8.72 0.87 15.76
C GLU A 58 9.20 2.31 15.72
N GLY A 59 10.44 2.53 16.21
CA GLY A 59 11.08 3.84 16.20
C GLY A 59 10.51 4.81 17.23
N ASP A 60 11.12 5.97 17.33
CA ASP A 60 10.78 7.01 18.29
C ASP A 60 10.62 8.37 17.60
N GLY A 61 9.74 9.22 18.16
CA GLY A 61 9.53 10.58 17.69
C GLY A 61 9.11 10.63 16.22
N VAL A 62 9.83 11.37 15.40
CA VAL A 62 9.53 11.57 13.97
C VAL A 62 9.77 10.32 13.12
N PHE A 63 10.49 9.34 13.65
CA PHE A 63 10.76 8.07 12.96
C PHE A 63 9.82 6.96 13.38
N ARG A 64 8.83 7.26 14.21
CA ARG A 64 7.85 6.26 14.65
C ARG A 64 6.99 5.79 13.49
N ARG A 65 6.87 4.48 13.37
CA ARG A 65 5.95 3.80 12.45
C ARG A 65 5.09 2.85 13.24
N ASP A 66 3.80 2.96 13.09
CA ASP A 66 2.86 1.98 13.62
C ASP A 66 2.33 1.15 12.45
N THR A 67 2.27 -0.15 12.62
CA THR A 67 1.91 -1.06 11.53
C THR A 67 0.88 -2.08 11.96
N LEU A 68 0.07 -2.54 11.00
CA LEU A 68 -0.76 -3.72 11.10
C LEU A 68 -0.36 -4.70 10.01
N CYS A 69 -0.19 -5.96 10.39
CA CYS A 69 0.07 -7.04 9.46
C CYS A 69 -1.16 -7.93 9.31
N LEU A 70 -1.59 -8.14 8.08
CA LEU A 70 -2.70 -9.03 7.74
C LEU A 70 -2.22 -10.04 6.70
N THR A 71 -2.75 -11.24 6.74
CA THR A 71 -2.40 -12.29 5.79
C THR A 71 -3.64 -13.02 5.32
N GLY A 72 -3.53 -13.72 4.22
CA GLY A 72 -4.59 -14.55 3.68
C GLY A 72 -4.10 -15.34 2.49
N THR A 73 -5.00 -16.06 1.86
CA THR A 73 -4.69 -16.85 0.66
C THR A 73 -5.49 -16.30 -0.52
N THR A 74 -4.79 -16.01 -1.61
CA THR A 74 -5.36 -15.54 -2.86
C THR A 74 -4.78 -16.36 -3.99
N HIS A 75 -5.62 -16.88 -4.90
CA HIS A 75 -5.19 -17.78 -5.97
C HIS A 75 -4.38 -18.98 -5.46
N GLY A 76 -4.76 -19.50 -4.29
CA GLY A 76 -4.06 -20.64 -3.66
C GLY A 76 -2.69 -20.32 -3.08
N LYS A 77 -2.31 -19.06 -2.99
CA LYS A 77 -0.98 -18.61 -2.52
C LYS A 77 -1.09 -17.68 -1.33
N PRO A 78 -0.17 -17.76 -0.35
CA PRO A 78 -0.18 -16.83 0.78
C PRO A 78 0.24 -15.43 0.36
N MET A 79 -0.50 -14.44 0.83
CA MET A 79 -0.18 -13.03 0.65
C MET A 79 -0.08 -12.34 2.01
N ILE A 80 0.58 -11.21 2.03
CA ILE A 80 0.72 -10.39 3.23
C ILE A 80 0.47 -8.93 2.86
N VAL A 81 -0.28 -8.23 3.71
CA VAL A 81 -0.54 -6.81 3.56
C VAL A 81 -0.16 -6.07 4.84
N TRP A 82 0.54 -4.96 4.67
CA TRP A 82 0.91 -4.04 5.74
C TRP A 82 0.18 -2.71 5.56
N PHE A 83 -0.44 -2.24 6.63
CA PHE A 83 -0.95 -0.87 6.71
C PHE A 83 -0.11 -0.11 7.72
N ILE A 84 0.30 1.09 7.36
CA ILE A 84 1.32 1.85 8.08
C ILE A 84 0.81 3.26 8.38
N ALA A 85 0.99 3.70 9.63
CA ALA A 85 0.76 5.08 10.06
C ALA A 85 2.09 5.65 10.56
N THR A 86 2.46 6.85 10.12
CA THR A 86 3.76 7.45 10.39
C THR A 86 3.71 8.60 11.40
N ASP A 87 2.98 9.67 11.14
CA ASP A 87 2.97 10.87 11.98
C ASP A 87 1.77 10.97 12.90
N SER A 88 0.76 10.19 12.65
CA SER A 88 -0.52 10.23 13.36
C SER A 88 -1.10 8.84 13.39
N ASP A 89 -2.34 8.71 13.86
CA ASP A 89 -3.04 7.44 13.84
C ASP A 89 -3.63 7.09 12.45
N PHE A 90 -3.58 8.01 11.49
CA PHE A 90 -4.12 7.75 10.16
C PHE A 90 -3.19 6.90 9.33
N VAL A 91 -3.77 5.93 8.59
CA VAL A 91 -3.02 5.13 7.62
C VAL A 91 -2.52 6.02 6.50
N THR A 92 -1.23 6.00 6.24
CA THR A 92 -0.59 6.79 5.17
C THR A 92 0.06 5.94 4.11
N GLU A 93 0.27 4.65 4.38
CA GLU A 93 0.92 3.74 3.44
C GLU A 93 0.26 2.36 3.51
N ALA A 94 0.25 1.66 2.37
CA ALA A 94 -0.19 0.28 2.27
C ALA A 94 0.77 -0.49 1.37
N GLN A 95 1.06 -1.74 1.75
CA GLN A 95 1.94 -2.63 1.00
C GLN A 95 1.31 -4.00 0.89
N LEU A 96 1.32 -4.57 -0.29
CA LEU A 96 0.77 -5.90 -0.57
C LEU A 96 1.81 -6.70 -1.36
N GLU A 97 2.10 -7.93 -0.92
CA GLU A 97 3.02 -8.81 -1.64
C GLU A 97 2.66 -10.28 -1.46
N TRP A 98 3.13 -11.12 -2.37
CA TRP A 98 3.15 -12.57 -2.15
C TRP A 98 4.17 -12.90 -1.05
N ALA A 99 3.81 -13.80 -0.15
CA ALA A 99 4.77 -14.33 0.81
C ALA A 99 5.79 -15.26 0.14
N GLY A 100 5.38 -15.93 -0.94
CA GLY A 100 6.22 -16.94 -1.58
C GLY A 100 6.53 -18.08 -0.63
N GLU A 101 7.79 -18.50 -0.60
CA GLU A 101 8.26 -19.54 0.32
C GLU A 101 8.70 -19.00 1.68
N ARG A 102 8.63 -17.68 1.87
CA ARG A 102 9.01 -17.06 3.13
C ARG A 102 7.98 -17.34 4.22
N THR A 103 8.43 -17.36 5.46
CA THR A 103 7.56 -17.55 6.62
C THR A 103 6.84 -16.25 6.97
N VAL A 104 5.52 -16.30 7.03
CA VAL A 104 4.68 -15.17 7.48
C VAL A 104 4.80 -15.07 9.00
N PRO A 105 5.04 -13.87 9.57
CA PRO A 105 5.08 -13.70 11.03
C PRO A 105 3.78 -14.12 11.70
N GLU A 106 3.87 -14.74 12.86
CA GLU A 106 2.69 -15.16 13.64
C GLU A 106 1.81 -13.97 14.07
N ILE A 107 2.41 -12.79 14.22
CA ILE A 107 1.69 -11.57 14.57
C ILE A 107 0.71 -11.13 13.47
N CYS A 108 0.91 -11.59 12.23
CA CYS A 108 0.03 -11.24 11.12
C CYS A 108 -1.32 -11.94 11.28
N ARG A 109 -2.37 -11.14 11.41
CA ARG A 109 -3.73 -11.65 11.57
C ARG A 109 -4.25 -12.19 10.25
N ARG A 110 -4.80 -13.40 10.27
CA ARG A 110 -5.44 -13.99 9.11
C ARG A 110 -6.78 -13.29 8.84
N LEU A 111 -6.97 -12.83 7.61
CA LEU A 111 -8.21 -12.21 7.17
C LEU A 111 -9.31 -13.26 7.00
N ASP A 112 -10.52 -12.90 7.43
CA ASP A 112 -11.72 -13.69 7.13
C ASP A 112 -12.07 -13.58 5.64
N ALA A 113 -12.84 -14.54 5.13
CA ALA A 113 -13.22 -14.57 3.72
C ALA A 113 -13.93 -13.29 3.26
N GLU A 114 -14.69 -12.65 4.15
CA GLU A 114 -15.38 -11.38 3.86
C GLU A 114 -14.43 -10.20 3.61
N HIS A 115 -13.18 -10.31 4.06
CA HIS A 115 -12.15 -9.29 3.90
C HIS A 115 -11.18 -9.61 2.76
N LEU A 116 -11.56 -10.49 1.88
CA LEU A 116 -10.82 -10.84 0.66
C LEU A 116 -11.67 -10.51 -0.58
N PRO A 117 -11.09 -10.19 -1.72
CA PRO A 117 -9.64 -9.99 -1.96
C PRO A 117 -9.11 -8.67 -1.40
N VAL A 118 -7.78 -8.58 -1.30
CA VAL A 118 -7.08 -7.34 -0.95
C VAL A 118 -6.61 -6.65 -2.22
N GLN A 119 -6.86 -5.36 -2.33
CA GLN A 119 -6.42 -4.53 -3.44
C GLN A 119 -5.89 -3.20 -2.92
N ILE A 120 -4.88 -2.67 -3.60
CA ILE A 120 -4.36 -1.32 -3.36
C ILE A 120 -4.52 -0.54 -4.66
N GLY A 121 -5.26 0.57 -4.63
CA GLY A 121 -5.50 1.37 -5.83
C GLY A 121 -6.10 0.57 -6.99
N ARG A 122 -7.04 -0.30 -6.73
CA ARG A 122 -7.70 -1.22 -7.67
C ARG A 122 -6.81 -2.39 -8.14
N ILE A 123 -5.59 -2.49 -7.61
CA ILE A 123 -4.61 -3.47 -8.07
C ILE A 123 -4.47 -4.59 -7.04
N GLY A 124 -4.65 -5.82 -7.50
CA GLY A 124 -4.46 -7.04 -6.72
C GLY A 124 -3.30 -7.87 -7.24
N LEU A 125 -2.79 -8.75 -6.39
CA LEU A 125 -1.72 -9.68 -6.76
C LEU A 125 -2.18 -10.63 -7.86
N GLY A 126 -1.29 -10.93 -8.81
CA GLY A 126 -1.56 -11.83 -9.91
C GLY A 126 -2.22 -11.17 -11.12
N MET A 127 -2.54 -9.89 -11.06
CA MET A 127 -3.09 -9.17 -12.21
C MET A 127 -2.04 -9.05 -13.33
N GLU A 128 -2.49 -9.19 -14.56
CA GLU A 128 -1.62 -8.99 -15.72
C GLU A 128 -1.30 -7.52 -15.94
N SER A 129 -0.11 -7.21 -16.41
CA SER A 129 0.32 -5.84 -16.68
C SER A 129 -0.59 -5.10 -17.66
N ALA A 130 -1.15 -5.78 -18.65
CA ALA A 130 -2.10 -5.19 -19.59
C ALA A 130 -3.37 -4.68 -18.88
N LEU A 131 -3.90 -5.45 -17.91
CA LEU A 131 -5.06 -5.05 -17.14
C LEU A 131 -4.73 -3.87 -16.22
N VAL A 132 -3.55 -3.87 -15.60
CA VAL A 132 -3.11 -2.73 -14.77
C VAL A 132 -3.08 -1.45 -15.59
N ASN A 133 -2.50 -1.50 -16.78
CA ASN A 133 -2.44 -0.34 -17.68
C ASN A 133 -3.82 0.10 -18.18
N GLU A 134 -4.73 -0.84 -18.38
CA GLU A 134 -6.12 -0.52 -18.73
C GLU A 134 -6.83 0.23 -17.59
N LEU A 135 -6.61 -0.20 -16.34
CA LEU A 135 -7.25 0.41 -15.17
C LEU A 135 -6.63 1.75 -14.76
N LEU A 136 -5.32 1.88 -14.86
CA LEU A 136 -4.58 3.03 -14.35
C LEU A 136 -4.08 3.98 -15.42
N GLY A 137 -4.08 3.55 -16.67
CA GLY A 137 -3.37 4.23 -17.72
C GLY A 137 -1.88 3.90 -17.70
N ARG A 138 -1.13 4.53 -18.57
CA ARG A 138 0.31 4.31 -18.68
C ARG A 138 1.04 4.84 -17.45
N ALA A 139 1.97 4.07 -16.92
CA ALA A 139 2.85 4.51 -15.83
C ALA A 139 3.70 5.71 -16.27
N SER A 140 3.90 6.67 -15.38
CA SER A 140 4.70 7.86 -15.66
C SER A 140 6.20 7.59 -15.55
N TYR A 141 6.58 6.54 -14.84
CA TYR A 141 7.97 6.23 -14.55
C TYR A 141 8.14 4.74 -14.28
N LYS A 142 9.32 4.21 -14.64
CA LYS A 142 9.74 2.86 -14.31
C LYS A 142 11.18 2.93 -13.81
N ASP A 143 11.47 2.39 -12.62
CA ASP A 143 12.82 2.37 -12.09
C ASP A 143 13.59 1.11 -12.53
N GLU A 144 14.87 1.05 -12.18
CA GLU A 144 15.75 -0.08 -12.54
C GLU A 144 15.38 -1.37 -11.79
N ALA A 145 14.72 -1.26 -10.64
CA ALA A 145 14.26 -2.41 -9.87
C ALA A 145 12.95 -2.99 -10.40
N GLY A 146 12.34 -2.37 -11.41
CA GLY A 146 11.12 -2.85 -12.05
C GLY A 146 9.83 -2.31 -11.47
N TRP A 147 9.90 -1.32 -10.59
CA TRP A 147 8.71 -0.64 -10.09
C TRP A 147 8.17 0.33 -11.15
N HIS A 148 6.85 0.31 -11.35
CA HIS A 148 6.12 1.22 -12.22
C HIS A 148 5.33 2.18 -11.33
N TYR A 149 5.37 3.48 -11.61
CA TYR A 149 4.82 4.51 -10.75
C TYR A 149 3.69 5.29 -11.41
N TRP A 150 2.65 5.56 -10.62
CA TRP A 150 1.60 6.52 -10.91
C TRP A 150 1.62 7.54 -9.78
N PHE A 151 2.16 8.72 -10.06
CA PHE A 151 2.34 9.77 -9.06
C PHE A 151 1.46 10.96 -9.39
N SER A 152 0.63 11.36 -8.42
CA SER A 152 -0.21 12.54 -8.52
C SER A 152 0.23 13.61 -7.54
N GLN A 153 0.07 14.86 -7.96
CA GLN A 153 0.32 16.03 -7.16
C GLN A 153 -0.82 17.00 -7.41
N ARG A 154 -1.45 17.48 -6.34
CA ARG A 154 -2.49 18.48 -6.46
C ARG A 154 -2.52 19.40 -5.26
N PHE A 155 -2.99 20.64 -5.50
CA PHE A 155 -3.21 21.62 -4.44
C PHE A 155 -4.68 21.58 -4.01
N LEU A 156 -4.90 21.52 -2.70
CA LEU A 156 -6.22 21.50 -2.09
C LEU A 156 -6.31 22.63 -1.08
N ARG A 157 -7.53 23.15 -0.86
CA ARG A 157 -7.79 24.09 0.24
C ARG A 157 -8.36 23.29 1.41
N ASN A 158 -7.75 23.46 2.59
CA ASN A 158 -8.27 22.85 3.82
C ASN A 158 -9.44 23.66 4.39
N LYS A 159 -10.01 23.20 5.51
CA LYS A 159 -11.14 23.86 6.17
C LYS A 159 -10.82 25.28 6.63
N ARG A 160 -9.55 25.63 6.83
CA ARG A 160 -9.09 26.96 7.22
C ARG A 160 -8.82 27.87 6.02
N GLY A 161 -9.09 27.39 4.81
CA GLY A 161 -8.82 28.13 3.57
C GLY A 161 -7.36 28.15 3.16
N LEU A 162 -6.48 27.40 3.85
CA LEU A 162 -5.07 27.31 3.53
C LEU A 162 -4.85 26.28 2.42
N GLN A 163 -3.90 26.58 1.55
CA GLN A 163 -3.53 25.68 0.46
C GLN A 163 -2.64 24.55 0.99
N GLU A 164 -2.98 23.32 0.65
CA GLU A 164 -2.21 22.12 0.97
C GLU A 164 -1.77 21.44 -0.31
N LEU A 165 -0.59 20.83 -0.25
CA LEU A 165 -0.06 20.01 -1.34
C LEU A 165 -0.24 18.53 -0.99
N GLU A 166 -1.04 17.83 -1.78
CA GLU A 166 -1.25 16.40 -1.64
C GLU A 166 -0.39 15.64 -2.66
N LEU A 167 0.43 14.74 -2.16
CA LEU A 167 1.27 13.83 -2.95
C LEU A 167 0.76 12.41 -2.76
N ASN A 168 0.50 11.70 -3.86
CA ASN A 168 0.04 10.32 -3.80
C ASN A 168 0.80 9.47 -4.80
N TRP A 169 1.43 8.39 -4.30
CA TRP A 169 2.14 7.41 -5.10
C TRP A 169 1.39 6.09 -5.11
N LEU A 170 1.29 5.51 -6.27
CA LEU A 170 0.96 4.11 -6.45
C LEU A 170 2.12 3.48 -7.22
N ALA A 171 2.68 2.42 -6.70
CA ALA A 171 3.78 1.70 -7.35
C ALA A 171 3.44 0.22 -7.47
N VAL A 172 3.70 -0.36 -8.63
CA VAL A 172 3.39 -1.75 -8.95
C VAL A 172 4.66 -2.43 -9.47
N HIS A 173 4.91 -3.61 -8.98
CA HIS A 173 6.01 -4.45 -9.41
C HIS A 173 5.46 -5.74 -10.02
N TYR A 174 6.06 -6.21 -11.10
CA TYR A 174 5.66 -7.44 -11.78
C TYR A 174 6.73 -8.51 -11.64
N ASP A 175 6.31 -9.76 -11.62
CA ASP A 175 7.21 -10.90 -11.71
C ASP A 175 7.68 -11.13 -13.16
N ASP A 176 8.46 -12.18 -13.38
CA ASP A 176 9.01 -12.49 -14.70
C ASP A 176 7.93 -12.87 -15.72
N ASP A 177 6.74 -13.27 -15.27
CA ASP A 177 5.60 -13.59 -16.12
C ASP A 177 4.70 -12.37 -16.42
N GLY A 178 5.06 -11.19 -15.91
CA GLY A 178 4.30 -9.97 -16.10
C GLY A 178 3.07 -9.87 -15.21
N LEU A 179 3.05 -10.59 -14.10
CA LEU A 179 1.97 -10.56 -13.11
C LEU A 179 2.38 -9.75 -11.89
N VAL A 180 1.44 -9.01 -11.33
CA VAL A 180 1.69 -8.21 -10.13
C VAL A 180 2.12 -9.12 -8.97
N ASP A 181 3.30 -8.88 -8.42
CA ASP A 181 3.82 -9.58 -7.24
C ASP A 181 3.95 -8.69 -6.00
N LYS A 182 4.00 -7.37 -6.20
CA LYS A 182 3.98 -6.38 -5.12
C LYS A 182 3.26 -5.12 -5.57
N THR A 183 2.57 -4.48 -4.64
CA THR A 183 2.02 -3.14 -4.87
C THR A 183 2.14 -2.31 -3.60
N PHE A 184 2.30 -1.01 -3.77
CA PHE A 184 2.57 -0.04 -2.73
C PHE A 184 1.79 1.23 -2.99
N SER A 185 1.27 1.83 -1.94
CA SER A 185 0.72 3.18 -2.04
C SER A 185 1.14 4.02 -0.84
N SER A 186 1.27 5.31 -1.06
CA SER A 186 1.60 6.28 -0.02
C SER A 186 0.95 7.63 -0.33
N GLN A 187 0.50 8.30 0.70
CA GLN A 187 -0.04 9.65 0.56
C GLN A 187 0.49 10.56 1.65
N VAL A 188 0.90 11.74 1.27
CA VAL A 188 1.39 12.79 2.16
C VAL A 188 0.73 14.10 1.78
N THR A 189 0.21 14.83 2.77
CA THR A 189 -0.36 16.16 2.56
C THR A 189 0.38 17.15 3.44
N ASN A 190 0.92 18.20 2.81
CA ASN A 190 1.72 19.24 3.46
C ASN A 190 1.14 20.63 3.19
N LEU A 191 1.35 21.52 4.14
CA LEU A 191 1.02 22.94 3.97
C LEU A 191 2.02 23.66 3.07
#